data_8b5901e7b10cc62fbb6ae722e6b12b41
#
_entry.id   8b5901e7b10cc62fbb6ae722e6b12b41
#
_cell.length_a   1.000
_cell.length_b   1.000
_cell.length_c   1.000
_cell.angle_alpha   90.00
_cell.angle_beta   90.00
_cell.angle_gamma   90.00
#
_symmetry.space_group_name_H-M   'P 1'
#
loop_
_entity.id
_entity.type
_entity.pdbx_description
1 polymer ?
#
loop_
_entity_poly.entity_id
_entity_poly.type
_entity_poly.pdbx_seq_one_letter_code
_entity_poly.pdbx_strand_id
1 'polypeptide(L)'
;MIYGYARCSTNEEMQDINRQIRELKQLGASDRTIYREYESGMKNDRVELQRLLETVKSGDTIVATEVSRITRSTKQLCEVIEFVKEKNIKLVLGTFIVDCTRELDPMTEGMLKMMGVFSELERNMISQRVKSGLQNAKAKGKQLGRPSTSTDDIPNVFYKHYPKYKNGEINKAEFARLCSLSYPTIFKYIAIVEGRE
;
A
#
# COMPACT_ATOMS: atom_id res chain seq x y z
N MET A 1 19.51 -21.22 -6.36
CA MET A 1 18.41 -21.68 -7.23
C MET A 1 17.93 -20.52 -8.11
N ILE A 2 17.25 -20.76 -9.28
CA ILE A 2 16.76 -19.67 -10.12
C ILE A 2 15.23 -19.65 -10.08
N TYR A 3 14.66 -18.51 -9.67
CA TYR A 3 13.23 -18.27 -9.56
C TYR A 3 12.79 -17.27 -10.62
N GLY A 4 11.73 -17.58 -11.35
CA GLY A 4 11.15 -16.72 -12.36
C GLY A 4 9.88 -16.02 -11.86
N TYR A 5 9.68 -14.77 -12.25
CA TYR A 5 8.43 -14.07 -12.03
C TYR A 5 7.84 -13.56 -13.35
N ALA A 6 6.61 -13.96 -13.62
CA ALA A 6 5.84 -13.54 -14.78
C ALA A 6 4.54 -12.87 -14.34
N ARG A 7 4.20 -11.74 -14.96
CA ARG A 7 2.98 -10.98 -14.65
C ARG A 7 2.28 -10.51 -15.92
N CYS A 8 0.96 -10.70 -15.96
CA CYS A 8 0.12 -10.07 -16.97
C CYS A 8 -1.13 -9.44 -16.33
N SER A 9 -1.74 -8.47 -17.02
CA SER A 9 -3.07 -8.00 -16.69
C SER A 9 -4.12 -8.98 -17.23
N THR A 10 -5.30 -9.03 -16.62
CA THR A 10 -6.41 -9.90 -17.07
C THR A 10 -6.89 -9.58 -18.49
N ASN A 11 -6.54 -8.39 -19.02
CA ASN A 11 -6.83 -7.98 -20.40
C ASN A 11 -5.68 -8.28 -21.38
N GLU A 12 -4.49 -8.63 -20.87
CA GLU A 12 -3.39 -9.11 -21.70
C GLU A 12 -3.56 -10.60 -21.87
N GLU A 13 -3.64 -11.02 -23.11
CA GLU A 13 -3.93 -12.40 -23.53
C GLU A 13 -2.95 -13.41 -22.89
N MET A 14 -3.42 -14.63 -22.68
CA MET A 14 -2.58 -15.77 -22.22
C MET A 14 -1.29 -15.95 -23.05
N GLN A 15 -1.23 -15.38 -24.26
CA GLN A 15 -0.08 -15.40 -25.12
C GLN A 15 1.12 -14.66 -24.52
N ASP A 16 0.91 -13.52 -23.83
CA ASP A 16 2.02 -12.74 -23.26
C ASP A 16 2.67 -13.44 -22.06
N ILE A 17 1.88 -14.05 -21.18
CA ILE A 17 2.45 -14.80 -20.05
C ILE A 17 3.22 -16.04 -20.52
N ASN A 18 2.75 -16.73 -21.56
CA ASN A 18 3.45 -17.88 -22.13
C ASN A 18 4.77 -17.49 -22.80
N ARG A 19 4.84 -16.30 -23.39
CA ARG A 19 6.10 -15.75 -23.90
C ARG A 19 7.08 -15.51 -22.77
N GLN A 20 6.65 -14.83 -21.70
CA GLN A 20 7.47 -14.58 -20.52
C GLN A 20 7.99 -15.90 -19.91
N ILE A 21 7.16 -16.91 -19.77
CA ILE A 21 7.55 -18.22 -19.24
C ILE A 21 8.66 -18.86 -20.09
N ARG A 22 8.57 -18.78 -21.42
CA ARG A 22 9.62 -19.31 -22.32
C ARG A 22 10.95 -18.57 -22.10
N GLU A 23 10.91 -17.24 -22.04
CA GLU A 23 12.09 -16.42 -21.79
C GLU A 23 12.70 -16.71 -20.40
N LEU A 24 11.87 -16.85 -19.35
CA LEU A 24 12.33 -17.22 -18.01
C LEU A 24 12.99 -18.60 -17.96
N LYS A 25 12.49 -19.57 -18.73
CA LYS A 25 13.11 -20.88 -18.87
C LYS A 25 14.47 -20.81 -19.56
N GLN A 26 14.61 -19.95 -20.57
CA GLN A 26 15.92 -19.70 -21.22
C GLN A 26 16.91 -19.07 -20.24
N LEU A 27 16.44 -18.29 -19.25
CA LEU A 27 17.24 -17.74 -18.17
C LEU A 27 17.53 -18.75 -17.03
N GLY A 28 17.07 -20.01 -17.17
CA GLY A 28 17.36 -21.10 -16.26
C GLY A 28 16.31 -21.38 -15.18
N ALA A 29 15.18 -20.68 -15.20
CA ALA A 29 14.07 -20.99 -14.29
C ALA A 29 13.32 -22.25 -14.76
N SER A 30 12.86 -23.06 -13.81
CA SER A 30 12.02 -24.25 -14.10
C SER A 30 10.54 -23.93 -13.90
N ASP A 31 9.65 -24.77 -14.45
CA ASP A 31 8.21 -24.59 -14.25
C ASP A 31 7.79 -24.56 -12.77
N ARG A 32 8.53 -25.25 -11.91
CA ARG A 32 8.28 -25.31 -10.46
C ARG A 32 8.72 -24.06 -9.72
N THR A 33 9.62 -23.28 -10.33
CA THR A 33 10.20 -22.07 -9.72
C THR A 33 9.71 -20.80 -10.38
N ILE A 34 8.75 -20.88 -11.33
CA ILE A 34 8.13 -19.72 -11.97
C ILE A 34 6.82 -19.37 -11.27
N TYR A 35 6.79 -18.18 -10.65
CA TYR A 35 5.62 -17.57 -10.03
C TYR A 35 4.86 -16.75 -11.07
N ARG A 36 3.55 -16.99 -11.17
CA ARG A 36 2.69 -16.40 -12.21
C ARG A 36 1.64 -15.53 -11.57
N GLU A 37 1.68 -14.23 -11.83
CA GLU A 37 0.74 -13.25 -11.28
C GLU A 37 -0.25 -12.80 -12.35
N TYR A 38 -1.54 -12.91 -12.04
CA TYR A 38 -2.62 -12.40 -12.88
C TYR A 38 -3.30 -11.24 -12.16
N GLU A 39 -3.13 -10.02 -12.67
CA GLU A 39 -3.72 -8.83 -12.07
C GLU A 39 -5.15 -8.61 -12.55
N SER A 40 -6.13 -8.71 -11.64
CA SER A 40 -7.46 -8.15 -11.86
C SER A 40 -7.45 -6.67 -11.48
N GLY A 41 -7.95 -5.79 -12.34
CA GLY A 41 -7.81 -4.33 -12.26
C GLY A 41 -8.25 -3.63 -10.96
N MET A 42 -8.83 -4.35 -9.99
CA MET A 42 -9.28 -3.80 -8.69
C MET A 42 -8.47 -4.29 -7.49
N LYS A 43 -7.66 -5.34 -7.59
CA LYS A 43 -6.87 -5.85 -6.46
C LYS A 43 -5.38 -5.72 -6.77
N ASN A 44 -4.70 -4.89 -5.97
CA ASN A 44 -3.25 -4.67 -6.05
C ASN A 44 -2.41 -5.74 -5.33
N ASP A 45 -3.04 -6.82 -4.87
CA ASP A 45 -2.38 -7.85 -4.07
C ASP A 45 -1.53 -8.74 -4.98
N ARG A 46 -0.21 -8.57 -4.89
CA ARG A 46 0.78 -9.36 -5.62
C ARG A 46 1.16 -10.57 -4.78
N VAL A 47 0.22 -11.49 -4.61
CA VAL A 47 0.37 -12.66 -3.75
C VAL A 47 1.51 -13.55 -4.21
N GLU A 48 1.67 -13.73 -5.51
CA GLU A 48 2.72 -14.60 -6.05
C GLU A 48 4.12 -13.94 -5.97
N LEU A 49 4.20 -12.62 -6.13
CA LEU A 49 5.45 -11.91 -5.86
C LEU A 49 5.86 -12.02 -4.39
N GLN A 50 4.92 -11.83 -3.48
CA GLN A 50 5.18 -11.93 -2.05
C GLN A 50 5.65 -13.34 -1.68
N ARG A 51 4.99 -14.40 -2.18
CA ARG A 51 5.43 -15.79 -2.00
C ARG A 51 6.83 -16.04 -2.54
N LEU A 52 7.15 -15.48 -3.71
CA LEU A 52 8.49 -15.56 -4.27
C LEU A 52 9.52 -14.95 -3.31
N LEU A 53 9.29 -13.74 -2.84
CA LEU A 53 10.19 -13.02 -1.93
C LEU A 53 10.35 -13.75 -0.57
N GLU A 54 9.31 -14.42 -0.08
CA GLU A 54 9.37 -15.25 1.13
C GLU A 54 10.16 -16.56 0.91
N THR A 55 10.13 -17.11 -0.30
CA THR A 55 10.75 -18.41 -0.62
C THR A 55 12.25 -18.32 -0.88
N VAL A 56 12.72 -17.22 -1.46
CA VAL A 56 14.12 -17.06 -1.89
C VAL A 56 15.08 -17.00 -0.72
N LYS A 57 16.26 -17.58 -0.89
CA LYS A 57 17.34 -17.66 0.10
C LYS A 57 18.60 -17.00 -0.44
N SER A 58 19.54 -16.73 0.46
CA SER A 58 20.86 -16.22 0.09
C SER A 58 21.53 -17.10 -0.97
N GLY A 59 22.10 -16.47 -1.98
CA GLY A 59 22.72 -17.14 -3.14
C GLY A 59 21.73 -17.49 -4.26
N ASP A 60 20.42 -17.28 -4.08
CA ASP A 60 19.43 -17.52 -5.13
C ASP A 60 19.42 -16.38 -6.17
N THR A 61 18.78 -16.64 -7.30
CA THR A 61 18.59 -15.66 -8.37
C THR A 61 17.11 -15.48 -8.65
N ILE A 62 16.65 -14.22 -8.70
CA ILE A 62 15.32 -13.84 -9.19
C ILE A 62 15.46 -13.33 -10.61
N VAL A 63 14.66 -13.85 -11.53
CA VAL A 63 14.64 -13.43 -12.94
C VAL A 63 13.24 -12.96 -13.36
N ALA A 64 13.17 -11.84 -14.09
CA ALA A 64 11.97 -11.40 -14.79
C ALA A 64 12.38 -10.85 -16.18
N THR A 65 11.44 -10.84 -17.11
CA THR A 65 11.72 -10.41 -18.49
C THR A 65 12.00 -8.91 -18.59
N GLU A 66 11.46 -8.12 -17.68
CA GLU A 66 11.67 -6.66 -17.63
C GLU A 66 11.34 -6.10 -16.22
N VAL A 67 11.83 -4.91 -15.94
CA VAL A 67 11.64 -4.21 -14.66
C VAL A 67 10.14 -4.03 -14.34
N SER A 68 9.32 -3.70 -15.34
CA SER A 68 7.89 -3.44 -15.20
C SER A 68 7.10 -4.64 -14.69
N ARG A 69 7.60 -5.86 -14.82
CA ARG A 69 6.94 -7.07 -14.30
C ARG A 69 7.03 -7.14 -12.78
N ILE A 70 8.18 -6.81 -12.21
CA ILE A 70 8.38 -6.82 -10.75
C ILE A 70 7.90 -5.53 -10.09
N THR A 71 8.12 -4.37 -10.72
CA THR A 71 7.82 -3.08 -10.09
C THR A 71 6.94 -2.19 -10.97
N ARG A 72 6.16 -1.31 -10.35
CA ARG A 72 5.32 -0.31 -11.03
C ARG A 72 5.81 1.12 -10.78
N SER A 73 6.77 1.30 -9.91
CA SER A 73 7.32 2.60 -9.54
C SER A 73 8.78 2.49 -9.16
N THR A 74 9.49 3.59 -9.24
CA THR A 74 10.88 3.70 -8.78
C THR A 74 11.01 3.31 -7.31
N LYS A 75 10.03 3.69 -6.48
CA LYS A 75 10.01 3.34 -5.07
C LYS A 75 10.00 1.82 -4.85
N GLN A 76 9.10 1.09 -5.54
CA GLN A 76 9.04 -0.36 -5.44
C GLN A 76 10.32 -1.03 -5.93
N LEU A 77 10.96 -0.46 -6.99
CA LEU A 77 12.23 -0.98 -7.46
C LEU A 77 13.31 -0.84 -6.38
N CYS A 78 13.39 0.30 -5.69
CA CYS A 78 14.31 0.48 -4.58
C CYS A 78 14.05 -0.51 -3.44
N GLU A 79 12.79 -0.71 -3.06
CA GLU A 79 12.40 -1.68 -2.02
C GLU A 79 12.84 -3.12 -2.38
N VAL A 80 12.65 -3.52 -3.64
CA VAL A 80 13.11 -4.83 -4.14
C VAL A 80 14.63 -4.93 -4.13
N ILE A 81 15.34 -3.88 -4.52
CA ILE A 81 16.80 -3.85 -4.52
C ILE A 81 17.36 -3.93 -3.08
N GLU A 82 16.77 -3.20 -2.13
CA GLU A 82 17.14 -3.28 -0.70
C GLU A 82 16.95 -4.71 -0.20
N PHE A 83 15.81 -5.32 -0.48
CA PHE A 83 15.56 -6.73 -0.14
C PHE A 83 16.60 -7.68 -0.75
N VAL A 84 16.95 -7.49 -2.02
CA VAL A 84 17.96 -8.31 -2.74
C VAL A 84 19.35 -8.17 -2.10
N LYS A 85 19.71 -6.95 -1.63
CA LYS A 85 20.95 -6.70 -0.89
C LYS A 85 20.96 -7.40 0.47
N GLU A 86 19.91 -7.22 1.25
CA GLU A 86 19.79 -7.83 2.59
C GLU A 86 19.84 -9.35 2.54
N LYS A 87 19.24 -9.96 1.52
CA LYS A 87 19.21 -11.41 1.34
C LYS A 87 20.41 -11.98 0.59
N ASN A 88 21.34 -11.16 0.09
CA ASN A 88 22.44 -11.58 -0.77
C ASN A 88 21.97 -12.41 -1.98
N ILE A 89 21.04 -11.86 -2.76
CA ILE A 89 20.39 -12.48 -3.92
C ILE A 89 20.87 -11.78 -5.20
N LYS A 90 20.86 -12.52 -6.31
CA LYS A 90 21.02 -11.94 -7.65
C LYS A 90 19.67 -11.61 -8.26
N LEU A 91 19.53 -10.40 -8.82
CA LEU A 91 18.32 -9.94 -9.51
C LEU A 91 18.64 -9.69 -10.99
N VAL A 92 17.84 -10.27 -11.90
CA VAL A 92 17.97 -10.12 -13.34
C VAL A 92 16.62 -9.70 -13.91
N LEU A 93 16.53 -8.46 -14.42
CA LEU A 93 15.31 -7.86 -14.97
C LEU A 93 15.54 -7.43 -16.40
N GLY A 94 15.43 -8.36 -17.33
CA GLY A 94 15.87 -8.15 -18.71
C GLY A 94 17.38 -7.87 -18.79
N THR A 95 17.75 -6.67 -19.22
CA THR A 95 19.16 -6.22 -19.27
C THR A 95 19.67 -5.61 -17.97
N PHE A 96 18.78 -5.32 -17.00
CA PHE A 96 19.14 -4.76 -15.72
C PHE A 96 19.52 -5.90 -14.75
N ILE A 97 20.78 -5.94 -14.33
CA ILE A 97 21.32 -6.99 -13.47
C ILE A 97 21.92 -6.36 -12.21
N VAL A 98 21.50 -6.85 -11.05
CA VAL A 98 22.09 -6.52 -9.74
C VAL A 98 22.49 -7.83 -9.07
N ASP A 99 23.77 -8.03 -8.90
CA ASP A 99 24.32 -9.25 -8.30
C ASP A 99 24.86 -8.94 -6.91
N CYS A 100 24.02 -9.15 -5.89
CA CYS A 100 24.37 -8.94 -4.49
C CYS A 100 24.94 -10.22 -3.82
N THR A 101 25.15 -11.31 -4.57
CA THR A 101 25.80 -12.53 -4.05
C THR A 101 27.31 -12.34 -3.90
N ARG A 102 27.86 -11.25 -4.42
CA ARG A 102 29.25 -10.83 -4.35
C ARG A 102 29.33 -9.33 -4.11
N GLU A 103 30.51 -8.82 -3.87
CA GLU A 103 30.75 -7.38 -3.74
C GLU A 103 30.29 -6.64 -5.01
N LEU A 104 29.47 -5.61 -4.79
CA LEU A 104 28.96 -4.80 -5.90
C LEU A 104 30.10 -3.96 -6.50
N ASP A 105 30.12 -3.87 -7.82
CA ASP A 105 31.03 -2.93 -8.45
C ASP A 105 30.64 -1.47 -8.11
N PRO A 106 31.61 -0.55 -8.03
CA PRO A 106 31.37 0.83 -7.60
C PRO A 106 30.36 1.59 -8.47
N MET A 107 30.24 1.25 -9.74
CA MET A 107 29.30 1.87 -10.66
C MET A 107 27.86 1.46 -10.33
N THR A 108 27.61 0.16 -10.15
CA THR A 108 26.33 -0.38 -9.72
C THR A 108 25.94 0.19 -8.37
N GLU A 109 26.87 0.23 -7.41
CA GLU A 109 26.61 0.79 -6.08
C GLU A 109 26.23 2.28 -6.15
N GLY A 110 26.94 3.06 -6.95
CA GLY A 110 26.64 4.48 -7.19
C GLY A 110 25.26 4.67 -7.82
N MET A 111 24.91 3.85 -8.80
CA MET A 111 23.60 3.88 -9.45
C MET A 111 22.46 3.55 -8.47
N LEU A 112 22.64 2.57 -7.60
CA LEU A 112 21.65 2.21 -6.58
C LEU A 112 21.44 3.34 -5.56
N LYS A 113 22.53 4.01 -5.14
CA LYS A 113 22.45 5.19 -4.26
C LYS A 113 21.68 6.34 -4.92
N MET A 114 21.93 6.61 -6.21
CA MET A 114 21.19 7.62 -6.97
C MET A 114 19.69 7.29 -7.06
N MET A 115 19.32 6.04 -7.28
CA MET A 115 17.91 5.60 -7.32
C MET A 115 17.21 5.87 -5.99
N GLY A 116 17.88 5.64 -4.85
CA GLY A 116 17.38 5.98 -3.52
C GLY A 116 17.09 7.48 -3.37
N VAL A 117 18.03 8.32 -3.81
CA VAL A 117 17.87 9.79 -3.80
C VAL A 117 16.69 10.22 -4.67
N PHE A 118 16.53 9.67 -5.87
CA PHE A 118 15.39 9.99 -6.74
C PHE A 118 14.04 9.60 -6.10
N SER A 119 13.96 8.46 -5.45
CA SER A 119 12.74 8.03 -4.73
C SER A 119 12.40 8.97 -3.58
N GLU A 120 13.39 9.48 -2.85
CA GLU A 120 13.18 10.46 -1.79
C GLU A 120 12.73 11.81 -2.35
N LEU A 121 13.33 12.28 -3.43
CA LEU A 121 12.92 13.50 -4.14
C LEU A 121 11.47 13.41 -4.62
N GLU A 122 11.08 12.29 -5.24
CA GLU A 122 9.70 12.05 -5.69
C GLU A 122 8.70 12.13 -4.51
N ARG A 123 9.03 11.48 -3.38
CA ARG A 123 8.21 11.55 -2.15
C ARG A 123 8.05 12.98 -1.65
N ASN A 124 9.14 13.75 -1.62
CA ASN A 124 9.13 15.13 -1.18
C ASN A 124 8.30 16.01 -2.10
N MET A 125 8.42 15.83 -3.42
CA MET A 125 7.61 16.55 -4.41
C MET A 125 6.10 16.24 -4.26
N ILE A 126 5.75 14.98 -4.05
CA ILE A 126 4.35 14.58 -3.80
C ILE A 126 3.84 15.23 -2.52
N SER A 127 4.62 15.19 -1.43
CA SER A 127 4.28 15.82 -0.15
C SER A 127 4.04 17.32 -0.29
N GLN A 128 4.92 18.03 -1.00
CA GLN A 128 4.76 19.45 -1.28
C GLN A 128 3.50 19.75 -2.09
N ARG A 129 3.22 18.93 -3.13
CA ARG A 129 2.01 19.08 -3.95
C ARG A 129 0.74 18.88 -3.13
N VAL A 130 0.71 17.87 -2.25
CA VAL A 130 -0.42 17.63 -1.33
C VAL A 130 -0.60 18.81 -0.36
N LYS A 131 0.48 19.30 0.26
CA LYS A 131 0.43 20.46 1.16
C LYS A 131 -0.11 21.71 0.46
N SER A 132 0.39 22.00 -0.74
CA SER A 132 -0.10 23.13 -1.55
C SER A 132 -1.56 22.94 -1.94
N GLY A 133 -1.99 21.72 -2.32
CA GLY A 133 -3.38 21.41 -2.61
C GLY A 133 -4.31 21.61 -1.42
N LEU A 134 -3.89 21.20 -0.21
CA LEU A 134 -4.63 21.42 1.04
C LEU A 134 -4.74 22.91 1.38
N GLN A 135 -3.66 23.67 1.24
CA GLN A 135 -3.68 25.13 1.46
C GLN A 135 -4.65 25.82 0.49
N ASN A 136 -4.61 25.44 -0.79
CA ASN A 136 -5.53 25.96 -1.81
C ASN A 136 -7.00 25.62 -1.50
N ALA A 137 -7.27 24.39 -1.04
CA ALA A 137 -8.61 23.98 -0.64
C ALA A 137 -9.09 24.78 0.57
N LYS A 138 -8.23 25.01 1.56
CA LYS A 138 -8.52 25.83 2.74
C LYS A 138 -8.77 27.30 2.34
N ALA A 139 -7.98 27.87 1.44
CA ALA A 139 -8.17 29.24 0.93
C ALA A 139 -9.49 29.41 0.16
N LYS A 140 -9.96 28.33 -0.47
CA LYS A 140 -11.28 28.28 -1.14
C LYS A 140 -12.45 27.99 -0.18
N GLY A 141 -12.23 28.00 1.13
CA GLY A 141 -13.26 27.75 2.14
C GLY A 141 -13.72 26.30 2.25
N LYS A 142 -13.02 25.34 1.62
CA LYS A 142 -13.37 23.92 1.75
C LYS A 142 -12.99 23.41 3.13
N GLN A 143 -13.94 22.78 3.82
CA GLN A 143 -13.66 22.10 5.07
C GLN A 143 -12.78 20.90 4.82
N LEU A 144 -11.64 20.85 5.50
CA LEU A 144 -10.67 19.75 5.39
C LEU A 144 -10.83 18.81 6.59
N GLY A 145 -10.64 17.53 6.34
CA GLY A 145 -10.74 16.50 7.36
C GLY A 145 -12.10 15.80 7.40
N ARG A 146 -12.36 15.10 8.50
CA ARG A 146 -13.64 14.42 8.71
C ARG A 146 -14.75 15.49 8.91
N PRO A 147 -15.91 15.36 8.25
CA PRO A 147 -17.05 16.25 8.48
C PRO A 147 -17.39 16.32 9.98
N SER A 148 -17.72 17.52 10.45
CA SER A 148 -18.23 17.68 11.80
C SER A 148 -19.59 16.99 11.91
N THR A 149 -19.82 16.32 13.04
CA THR A 149 -21.13 15.71 13.33
C THR A 149 -22.13 16.83 13.61
N SER A 150 -23.24 16.84 12.87
CA SER A 150 -24.34 17.77 13.07
C SER A 150 -25.45 17.11 13.92
N THR A 151 -26.47 17.90 14.30
CA THR A 151 -27.68 17.38 14.97
C THR A 151 -28.42 16.35 14.12
N ASP A 152 -28.33 16.45 12.79
CA ASP A 152 -29.00 15.54 11.86
C ASP A 152 -28.33 14.17 11.79
N ASP A 153 -27.05 14.10 12.19
CA ASP A 153 -26.29 12.83 12.27
C ASP A 153 -26.57 12.03 13.54
N ILE A 154 -27.34 12.63 14.49
CA ILE A 154 -27.64 11.99 15.77
C ILE A 154 -28.82 11.02 15.59
N PRO A 155 -28.67 9.73 15.93
CA PRO A 155 -29.73 8.74 15.75
C PRO A 155 -30.99 9.08 16.54
N ASN A 156 -32.17 8.83 15.97
CA ASN A 156 -33.45 9.06 16.61
C ASN A 156 -33.59 8.38 18.01
N VAL A 157 -32.91 7.24 18.20
CA VAL A 157 -32.89 6.55 19.50
C VAL A 157 -32.28 7.41 20.60
N PHE A 158 -31.33 8.29 20.27
CA PHE A 158 -30.77 9.24 21.24
C PHE A 158 -31.86 10.22 21.72
N TYR A 159 -32.63 10.84 20.83
CA TYR A 159 -33.69 11.79 21.18
C TYR A 159 -34.83 11.13 21.94
N LYS A 160 -35.10 9.84 21.72
CA LYS A 160 -36.10 9.07 22.46
C LYS A 160 -35.75 8.95 23.95
N HIS A 161 -34.49 8.79 24.30
CA HIS A 161 -34.01 8.58 25.68
C HIS A 161 -33.43 9.84 26.32
N TYR A 162 -33.12 10.87 25.55
CA TYR A 162 -32.52 12.12 26.03
C TYR A 162 -33.36 12.82 27.12
N PRO A 163 -34.73 12.91 27.04
CA PRO A 163 -35.54 13.51 28.10
C PRO A 163 -35.40 12.79 29.44
N LYS A 164 -35.35 11.48 29.46
CA LYS A 164 -35.15 10.68 30.68
C LYS A 164 -33.80 10.98 31.34
N TYR A 165 -32.76 11.12 30.54
CA TYR A 165 -31.45 11.54 31.01
C TYR A 165 -31.50 12.98 31.58
N LYS A 166 -32.14 13.90 30.88
CA LYS A 166 -32.25 15.29 31.29
C LYS A 166 -33.00 15.48 32.59
N ASN A 167 -34.05 14.64 32.84
CA ASN A 167 -34.83 14.62 34.05
C ASN A 167 -34.14 13.87 35.22
N GLY A 168 -32.96 13.30 35.00
CA GLY A 168 -32.25 12.55 36.03
C GLY A 168 -32.78 11.13 36.30
N GLU A 169 -33.70 10.63 35.48
CA GLU A 169 -34.27 9.28 35.60
C GLU A 169 -33.26 8.18 35.27
N ILE A 170 -32.31 8.46 34.39
CA ILE A 170 -31.23 7.57 33.99
C ILE A 170 -29.87 8.29 34.01
N ASN A 171 -28.81 7.56 34.33
CA ASN A 171 -27.46 8.10 34.28
C ASN A 171 -26.86 7.97 32.88
N LYS A 172 -25.70 8.64 32.63
CA LYS A 172 -25.03 8.65 31.33
C LYS A 172 -24.63 7.27 30.81
N ALA A 173 -24.24 6.35 31.69
CA ALA A 173 -23.83 5.00 31.33
C ALA A 173 -25.04 4.17 30.87
N GLU A 174 -26.16 4.33 31.55
CA GLU A 174 -27.42 3.70 31.19
C GLU A 174 -27.98 4.28 29.89
N PHE A 175 -27.89 5.61 29.70
CA PHE A 175 -28.26 6.27 28.47
C PHE A 175 -27.45 5.73 27.26
N ALA A 176 -26.13 5.57 27.42
CA ALA A 176 -25.28 4.98 26.38
C ALA A 176 -25.71 3.54 26.03
N ARG A 177 -26.05 2.75 27.04
CA ARG A 177 -26.51 1.36 26.87
C ARG A 177 -27.86 1.30 26.16
N LEU A 178 -28.82 2.14 26.53
CA LEU A 178 -30.14 2.22 25.89
C LEU A 178 -30.07 2.68 24.43
N CYS A 179 -29.08 3.51 24.11
CA CYS A 179 -28.84 3.95 22.71
C CYS A 179 -27.95 2.98 21.91
N SER A 180 -27.39 1.94 22.53
CA SER A 180 -26.36 1.07 21.90
C SER A 180 -25.18 1.83 21.37
N LEU A 181 -24.78 2.91 22.06
CA LEU A 181 -23.67 3.81 21.66
C LEU A 181 -22.54 3.77 22.68
N SER A 182 -21.32 4.08 22.24
CA SER A 182 -20.19 4.21 23.14
C SER A 182 -20.36 5.43 24.06
N TYR A 183 -19.82 5.34 25.27
CA TYR A 183 -19.85 6.43 26.25
C TYR A 183 -19.29 7.77 25.69
N PRO A 184 -18.13 7.79 24.99
CA PRO A 184 -17.63 9.01 24.35
C PRO A 184 -18.59 9.58 23.31
N THR A 185 -19.28 8.71 22.54
CA THR A 185 -20.26 9.15 21.53
C THR A 185 -21.46 9.85 22.17
N ILE A 186 -21.97 9.31 23.28
CA ILE A 186 -23.05 9.96 24.05
C ILE A 186 -22.62 11.33 24.54
N PHE A 187 -21.41 11.47 25.09
CA PHE A 187 -20.90 12.77 25.55
C PHE A 187 -20.84 13.77 24.38
N LYS A 188 -20.34 13.35 23.24
CA LYS A 188 -20.27 14.19 22.05
C LYS A 188 -21.66 14.64 21.60
N TYR A 189 -22.64 13.73 21.57
CA TYR A 189 -24.02 14.07 21.15
C TYR A 189 -24.71 14.98 22.15
N ILE A 190 -24.53 14.77 23.47
CA ILE A 190 -25.04 15.67 24.48
C ILE A 190 -24.46 17.08 24.28
N ALA A 191 -23.14 17.20 24.09
CA ALA A 191 -22.49 18.49 23.87
C ALA A 191 -23.06 19.23 22.62
N ILE A 192 -23.27 18.50 21.52
CA ILE A 192 -23.87 19.07 20.30
C ILE A 192 -25.29 19.56 20.55
N VAL A 193 -26.14 18.77 21.21
CA VAL A 193 -27.53 19.14 21.48
C VAL A 193 -27.66 20.27 22.52
N GLU A 194 -26.73 20.36 23.48
CA GLU A 194 -26.70 21.42 24.50
C GLU A 194 -25.91 22.66 24.03
N GLY A 195 -25.38 22.68 22.82
CA GLY A 195 -24.60 23.82 22.27
C GLY A 195 -23.32 24.08 23.07
N ARG A 196 -22.74 23.05 23.68
CA ARG A 196 -21.46 23.12 24.40
C ARG A 196 -20.35 22.72 23.44
N GLU A 197 -19.67 23.69 22.83
CA GLU A 197 -18.40 23.49 22.10
C GLU A 197 -17.23 23.28 23.07
#